data_df2928d463757ecb023137633c0e10a1
#
_entry.id   df2928d463757ecb023137633c0e10a1
#
_cell.length_a   1.000
_cell.length_b   1.000
_cell.length_c   1.000
_cell.angle_alpha   90.00
_cell.angle_beta   90.00
_cell.angle_gamma   90.00
#
_symmetry.space_group_name_H-M   'P 1'
#
loop_
_entity.id
_entity.type
_entity.pdbx_description
1 polymer ?
#
loop_
_entity_poly.entity_id
_entity_poly.type
_entity_poly.pdbx_seq_one_letter_code
_entity_poly.pdbx_strand_id
1 'polypeptide(L)'
;MINSQVVLTAEASLIVAVLDDSSCTSDFDLADTDFQSQFHGLIYGTTIKLINGGKFPDAIQIASEIEKSTGRSVLVDIIELINSSTGSSKNAKSYANMILSASKARQAALICNEVIAEGCTPESVSAAVRGLMSLDREDVKHEHTIAEGMKFALTDIKNNIENPDKIIGVPTGLTEFDELLGGYHPEDLVIIGARPAM
;
A
#
# COMPACT_ATOMS: atom_id res chain seq x y z
N MET A 1 13.51 -2.72 13.12
CA MET A 1 13.56 -1.41 12.44
C MET A 1 14.21 -1.60 11.09
N ILE A 2 13.53 -1.23 9.99
CA ILE A 2 14.15 -1.25 8.66
C ILE A 2 15.24 -0.16 8.68
N ASN A 3 16.47 -0.52 8.29
CA ASN A 3 17.57 0.44 8.28
C ASN A 3 17.29 1.53 7.24
N SER A 4 17.32 2.79 7.65
CA SER A 4 17.07 3.95 6.78
C SER A 4 17.92 3.94 5.51
N GLN A 5 19.15 3.47 5.59
CA GLN A 5 20.06 3.33 4.46
C GLN A 5 19.55 2.31 3.43
N VAL A 6 18.99 1.20 3.90
CA VAL A 6 18.41 0.16 3.01
C VAL A 6 17.21 0.71 2.25
N VAL A 7 16.36 1.51 2.92
CA VAL A 7 15.20 2.15 2.29
C VAL A 7 15.64 3.12 1.20
N LEU A 8 16.62 3.98 1.48
CA LEU A 8 17.15 4.93 0.50
C LEU A 8 17.75 4.21 -0.73
N THR A 9 18.45 3.08 -0.50
CA THR A 9 18.96 2.27 -1.60
C THR A 9 17.84 1.62 -2.41
N ALA A 10 16.77 1.14 -1.75
CA ALA A 10 15.61 0.58 -2.43
C ALA A 10 14.87 1.65 -3.26
N GLU A 11 14.75 2.87 -2.76
CA GLU A 11 14.18 4.00 -3.49
C GLU A 11 14.95 4.31 -4.77
N ALA A 12 16.26 4.43 -4.68
CA ALA A 12 17.13 4.67 -5.82
C ALA A 12 17.08 3.51 -6.83
N SER A 13 17.08 2.26 -6.34
CA SER A 13 16.97 1.07 -7.19
C SER A 13 15.62 0.97 -7.88
N LEU A 14 14.53 1.39 -7.23
CA LEU A 14 13.20 1.45 -7.85
C LEU A 14 13.16 2.47 -8.98
N ILE A 15 13.71 3.67 -8.77
CA ILE A 15 13.76 4.72 -9.81
C ILE A 15 14.51 4.19 -11.04
N VAL A 16 15.68 3.56 -10.84
CA VAL A 16 16.45 2.96 -11.94
C VAL A 16 15.66 1.87 -12.65
N ALA A 17 14.96 1.00 -11.91
CA ALA A 17 14.14 -0.07 -12.48
C ALA A 17 12.97 0.48 -13.33
N VAL A 18 12.33 1.56 -12.91
CA VAL A 18 11.24 2.22 -13.66
C VAL A 18 11.76 2.94 -14.90
N LEU A 19 12.97 3.48 -14.87
CA LEU A 19 13.62 4.09 -16.03
C LEU A 19 14.05 3.03 -17.05
N ASP A 20 14.45 1.83 -16.61
CA ASP A 20 14.81 0.70 -17.47
C ASP A 20 13.58 0.11 -18.17
N ASP A 21 12.51 -0.11 -17.41
CA ASP A 21 11.24 -0.63 -17.93
C ASP A 21 10.06 0.00 -17.19
N SER A 22 9.43 0.97 -17.84
CA SER A 22 8.29 1.69 -17.28
C SER A 22 7.02 0.83 -17.12
N SER A 23 6.93 -0.32 -17.77
CA SER A 23 5.78 -1.23 -17.66
C SER A 23 5.64 -1.82 -16.25
N CYS A 24 6.73 -1.93 -15.49
CA CYS A 24 6.71 -2.45 -14.12
C CYS A 24 5.89 -1.59 -13.15
N THR A 25 5.59 -0.32 -13.50
CA THR A 25 4.79 0.57 -12.66
C THR A 25 3.34 0.12 -12.47
N SER A 26 2.83 -0.77 -13.35
CA SER A 26 1.49 -1.36 -13.21
C SER A 26 1.37 -2.36 -12.04
N ASP A 27 2.50 -2.88 -11.54
CA ASP A 27 2.52 -3.95 -10.55
C ASP A 27 2.43 -3.46 -9.10
N PHE A 28 2.52 -2.13 -8.89
CA PHE A 28 2.48 -1.50 -7.56
C PHE A 28 1.90 -0.09 -7.65
N ASP A 29 1.39 0.39 -6.51
CA ASP A 29 0.88 1.74 -6.36
C ASP A 29 1.69 2.46 -5.29
N LEU A 30 2.43 3.50 -5.70
CA LEU A 30 3.25 4.32 -4.83
C LEU A 30 3.03 5.79 -5.17
N ALA A 31 2.89 6.60 -4.13
CA ALA A 31 2.89 8.04 -4.23
C ALA A 31 4.31 8.60 -4.04
N ASP A 32 4.55 9.80 -4.53
CA ASP A 32 5.79 10.55 -4.28
C ASP A 32 6.03 10.81 -2.78
N THR A 33 4.96 10.90 -1.98
CA THR A 33 4.97 11.05 -0.52
C THR A 33 5.41 9.81 0.23
N ASP A 34 5.41 8.64 -0.39
CA ASP A 34 5.86 7.39 0.23
C ASP A 34 7.38 7.29 0.35
N PHE A 35 8.09 8.11 -0.38
CA PHE A 35 9.55 8.13 -0.36
C PHE A 35 10.07 8.83 0.90
N GLN A 36 11.14 8.28 1.48
CA GLN A 36 11.84 8.90 2.60
C GLN A 36 12.64 10.12 2.14
N SER A 37 13.27 10.01 0.96
CA SER A 37 13.96 11.13 0.31
C SER A 37 12.96 11.93 -0.52
N GLN A 38 12.80 13.22 -0.17
CA GLN A 38 11.99 14.15 -0.97
C GLN A 38 12.48 14.26 -2.43
N PHE A 39 13.79 14.13 -2.63
CA PHE A 39 14.40 14.16 -3.96
C PHE A 39 14.01 12.91 -4.77
N HIS A 40 14.05 11.72 -4.17
CA HIS A 40 13.61 10.49 -4.83
C HIS A 40 12.12 10.53 -5.15
N GLY A 41 11.29 11.00 -4.21
CA GLY A 41 9.86 11.19 -4.43
C GLY A 41 9.57 12.15 -5.60
N LEU A 42 10.30 13.27 -5.67
CA LEU A 42 10.17 14.24 -6.77
C LEU A 42 10.53 13.63 -8.13
N ILE A 43 11.64 12.88 -8.20
CA ILE A 43 12.04 12.17 -9.42
C ILE A 43 10.96 11.15 -9.81
N TYR A 44 10.53 10.32 -8.87
CA TYR A 44 9.53 9.29 -9.12
C TYR A 44 8.19 9.89 -9.57
N GLY A 45 7.65 10.88 -8.86
CA GLY A 45 6.40 11.55 -9.22
C GLY A 45 6.46 12.24 -10.60
N THR A 46 7.61 12.83 -10.95
CA THR A 46 7.82 13.40 -12.30
C THR A 46 7.89 12.32 -13.36
N THR A 47 8.56 11.19 -13.06
CA THR A 47 8.63 10.03 -13.95
C THR A 47 7.25 9.46 -14.25
N ILE A 48 6.42 9.27 -13.24
CA ILE A 48 5.03 8.78 -13.41
C ILE A 48 4.18 9.77 -14.22
N LYS A 49 4.33 11.08 -13.99
CA LYS A 49 3.62 12.09 -14.81
C LYS A 49 4.01 12.02 -16.28
N LEU A 50 5.28 11.79 -16.60
CA LEU A 50 5.75 11.63 -17.98
C LEU A 50 5.18 10.35 -18.62
N ILE A 51 5.20 9.22 -17.90
CA ILE A 51 4.64 7.94 -18.36
C ILE A 51 3.14 8.10 -18.65
N ASN A 52 2.37 8.67 -17.74
CA ASN A 52 0.94 8.92 -17.90
C ASN A 52 0.64 9.89 -19.07
N GLY A 53 1.59 10.78 -19.37
CA GLY A 53 1.54 11.64 -20.56
C GLY A 53 1.96 10.95 -21.87
N GLY A 54 2.23 9.65 -21.86
CA GLY A 54 2.66 8.87 -23.04
C GLY A 54 4.08 9.18 -23.50
N LYS A 55 4.92 9.73 -22.63
CA LYS A 55 6.33 10.03 -22.92
C LYS A 55 7.23 8.97 -22.30
N PHE A 56 8.33 8.64 -22.98
CA PHE A 56 9.36 7.78 -22.38
C PHE A 56 10.21 8.63 -21.44
N PRO A 57 10.25 8.32 -20.13
CA PRO A 57 11.04 9.08 -19.18
C PRO A 57 12.54 8.79 -19.35
N ASP A 58 13.33 9.82 -19.56
CA ASP A 58 14.78 9.77 -19.47
C ASP A 58 15.31 10.83 -18.49
N ALA A 59 16.57 10.71 -18.08
CA ALA A 59 17.19 11.61 -17.10
C ALA A 59 17.08 13.09 -17.52
N ILE A 60 17.18 13.38 -18.81
CA ILE A 60 17.16 14.74 -19.35
C ILE A 60 15.75 15.31 -19.28
N GLN A 61 14.75 14.53 -19.67
CA GLN A 61 13.34 14.96 -19.63
C GLN A 61 12.86 15.17 -18.20
N ILE A 62 13.23 14.29 -17.28
CA ILE A 62 12.91 14.41 -15.86
C ILE A 62 13.57 15.66 -15.28
N ALA A 63 14.87 15.86 -15.53
CA ALA A 63 15.57 17.04 -15.06
C ALA A 63 14.95 18.34 -15.61
N SER A 64 14.59 18.38 -16.89
CA SER A 64 13.95 19.55 -17.52
C SER A 64 12.58 19.85 -16.89
N GLU A 65 11.79 18.81 -16.57
CA GLU A 65 10.47 19.01 -15.97
C GLU A 65 10.57 19.47 -14.50
N ILE A 66 11.54 18.91 -13.76
CA ILE A 66 11.84 19.35 -12.39
C ILE A 66 12.38 20.80 -12.39
N GLU A 67 13.26 21.15 -13.32
CA GLU A 67 13.80 22.51 -13.43
C GLU A 67 12.71 23.55 -13.73
N LYS A 68 11.74 23.22 -14.59
CA LYS A 68 10.58 24.09 -14.86
C LYS A 68 9.73 24.32 -13.60
N SER A 69 9.58 23.30 -12.76
CA SER A 69 8.72 23.36 -11.56
C SER A 69 9.41 23.97 -10.36
N THR A 70 10.72 23.74 -10.19
CA THR A 70 11.48 24.13 -8.98
C THR A 70 12.50 25.23 -9.21
N GLY A 71 12.86 25.51 -10.48
CA GLY A 71 13.91 26.45 -10.86
C GLY A 71 15.33 25.93 -10.54
N ARG A 72 15.51 24.67 -10.18
CA ARG A 72 16.81 24.08 -9.85
C ARG A 72 17.23 23.07 -10.90
N SER A 73 18.49 23.15 -11.34
CA SER A 73 19.07 22.12 -12.20
C SER A 73 19.48 20.93 -11.37
N VAL A 74 18.93 19.77 -11.69
CA VAL A 74 19.10 18.49 -10.95
C VAL A 74 19.65 17.36 -11.83
N LEU A 75 20.08 17.69 -13.06
CA LEU A 75 20.51 16.68 -14.03
C LEU A 75 21.71 15.86 -13.51
N VAL A 76 22.69 16.53 -12.89
CA VAL A 76 23.89 15.87 -12.37
C VAL A 76 23.52 14.90 -11.25
N ASP A 77 22.66 15.32 -10.33
CA ASP A 77 22.21 14.50 -9.19
C ASP A 77 21.44 13.26 -9.67
N ILE A 78 20.61 13.40 -10.71
CA ILE A 78 19.89 12.26 -11.32
C ILE A 78 20.86 11.28 -11.97
N ILE A 79 21.86 11.78 -12.71
CA ILE A 79 22.87 10.93 -13.33
C ILE A 79 23.71 10.19 -12.29
N GLU A 80 24.10 10.86 -11.21
CA GLU A 80 24.81 10.23 -10.09
C GLU A 80 23.97 9.13 -9.43
N LEU A 81 22.66 9.37 -9.20
CA LEU A 81 21.74 8.40 -8.66
C LEU A 81 21.65 7.15 -9.56
N ILE A 82 21.51 7.34 -10.88
CA ILE A 82 21.45 6.23 -11.84
C ILE A 82 22.75 5.45 -11.85
N ASN A 83 23.89 6.10 -11.83
CA ASN A 83 25.20 5.44 -11.88
C ASN A 83 25.59 4.75 -10.57
N SER A 84 25.11 5.25 -9.43
CA SER A 84 25.42 4.70 -8.11
C SER A 84 24.49 3.56 -7.69
N SER A 85 23.37 3.39 -8.39
CA SER A 85 22.33 2.44 -8.01
C SER A 85 22.17 1.32 -9.04
N THR A 86 21.88 0.11 -8.56
CA THR A 86 21.56 -1.03 -9.42
C THR A 86 20.10 -1.41 -9.21
N GLY A 87 19.26 -1.10 -10.19
CA GLY A 87 17.84 -1.48 -10.20
C GLY A 87 17.58 -2.50 -11.32
N SER A 88 16.65 -3.42 -11.06
CA SER A 88 16.14 -4.34 -12.08
C SER A 88 14.62 -4.29 -12.05
N SER A 89 13.99 -4.15 -13.22
CA SER A 89 12.54 -4.14 -13.38
C SER A 89 11.87 -5.39 -12.79
N LYS A 90 12.56 -6.55 -12.82
CA LYS A 90 12.07 -7.79 -12.19
C LYS A 90 11.90 -7.69 -10.67
N ASN A 91 12.66 -6.83 -10.01
CA ASN A 91 12.64 -6.63 -8.56
C ASN A 91 11.86 -5.37 -8.15
N ALA A 92 11.33 -4.61 -9.10
CA ALA A 92 10.65 -3.34 -8.86
C ALA A 92 9.54 -3.48 -7.79
N LYS A 93 8.70 -4.51 -7.88
CA LYS A 93 7.65 -4.79 -6.89
C LYS A 93 8.21 -5.04 -5.48
N SER A 94 9.36 -5.70 -5.35
CA SER A 94 10.01 -5.92 -4.06
C SER A 94 10.50 -4.61 -3.46
N TYR A 95 11.13 -3.75 -4.27
CA TYR A 95 11.55 -2.42 -3.83
C TYR A 95 10.36 -1.55 -3.42
N ALA A 96 9.29 -1.55 -4.22
CA ALA A 96 8.05 -0.84 -3.93
C ALA A 96 7.45 -1.26 -2.58
N ASN A 97 7.36 -2.57 -2.31
CA ASN A 97 6.87 -3.08 -1.04
C ASN A 97 7.73 -2.66 0.15
N MET A 98 9.06 -2.60 -0.01
CA MET A 98 9.95 -2.10 1.04
C MET A 98 9.73 -0.62 1.33
N ILE A 99 9.55 0.20 0.31
CA ILE A 99 9.27 1.64 0.42
C ILE A 99 7.92 1.85 1.12
N LEU A 100 6.87 1.13 0.68
CA LEU A 100 5.53 1.22 1.25
C LEU A 100 5.52 0.81 2.72
N SER A 101 6.19 -0.28 3.08
CA SER A 101 6.30 -0.71 4.48
C SER A 101 7.02 0.34 5.34
N ALA A 102 8.06 0.97 4.81
CA ALA A 102 8.77 2.04 5.50
C ALA A 102 7.93 3.32 5.61
N SER A 103 7.14 3.64 4.58
CA SER A 103 6.18 4.75 4.59
C SER A 103 5.12 4.56 5.66
N LYS A 104 4.46 3.39 5.68
CA LYS A 104 3.46 3.04 6.72
C LYS A 104 4.04 3.16 8.12
N ALA A 105 5.28 2.68 8.34
CA ALA A 105 5.95 2.79 9.64
C ALA A 105 6.22 4.25 10.04
N ARG A 106 6.63 5.12 9.10
CA ARG A 106 6.83 6.55 9.36
C ARG A 106 5.50 7.24 9.70
N GLN A 107 4.45 6.97 8.93
CA GLN A 107 3.12 7.54 9.17
C GLN A 107 2.56 7.09 10.53
N ALA A 108 2.71 5.82 10.89
CA ALA A 108 2.31 5.31 12.20
C ALA A 108 3.07 6.02 13.35
N ALA A 109 4.38 6.24 13.17
CA ALA A 109 5.18 6.95 14.15
C ALA A 109 4.74 8.42 14.31
N LEU A 110 4.37 9.09 13.22
CA LEU A 110 3.84 10.46 13.26
C LEU A 110 2.52 10.51 14.02
N ILE A 111 1.58 9.62 13.73
CA ILE A 111 0.28 9.53 14.44
C ILE A 111 0.51 9.31 15.94
N CYS A 112 1.41 8.39 16.33
CA CYS A 112 1.72 8.15 17.73
C CYS A 112 2.35 9.38 18.42
N ASN A 113 3.25 10.09 17.73
CA ASN A 113 3.88 11.28 18.26
C ASN A 113 2.87 12.43 18.46
N GLU A 114 1.90 12.58 17.55
CA GLU A 114 0.80 13.57 17.71
C GLU A 114 -0.02 13.31 18.98
N VAL A 115 -0.38 12.04 19.23
CA VAL A 115 -1.11 11.65 20.46
C VAL A 115 -0.32 12.01 21.71
N ILE A 116 1.00 11.78 21.72
CA ILE A 116 1.85 12.13 22.86
C ILE A 116 1.91 13.64 23.04
N ALA A 117 2.05 14.41 21.96
CA ALA A 117 2.08 15.87 21.98
C ALA A 117 0.78 16.49 22.49
N GLU A 118 -0.37 15.88 22.19
CA GLU A 118 -1.70 16.31 22.66
C GLU A 118 -2.05 15.83 24.08
N GLY A 119 -1.12 15.17 24.77
CA GLY A 119 -1.30 14.73 26.17
C GLY A 119 -2.18 13.49 26.33
N CYS A 120 -2.29 12.64 25.30
CA CYS A 120 -3.02 11.37 25.32
C CYS A 120 -4.49 11.52 25.76
N THR A 121 -5.19 12.50 25.21
CA THR A 121 -6.63 12.66 25.47
C THR A 121 -7.44 11.52 24.85
N PRO A 122 -8.64 11.18 25.38
CA PRO A 122 -9.48 10.15 24.79
C PRO A 122 -9.82 10.42 23.31
N GLU A 123 -9.95 11.68 22.93
CA GLU A 123 -10.23 12.12 21.56
C GLU A 123 -9.02 11.88 20.65
N SER A 124 -7.82 12.26 21.09
CA SER A 124 -6.58 12.05 20.30
C SER A 124 -6.27 10.56 20.13
N VAL A 125 -6.48 9.75 21.17
CA VAL A 125 -6.32 8.29 21.10
C VAL A 125 -7.33 7.69 20.11
N SER A 126 -8.60 8.11 20.14
CA SER A 126 -9.60 7.63 19.20
C SER A 126 -9.30 8.04 17.76
N ALA A 127 -8.76 9.22 17.53
CA ALA A 127 -8.30 9.68 16.22
C ALA A 127 -7.11 8.86 15.73
N ALA A 128 -6.14 8.58 16.59
CA ALA A 128 -4.97 7.77 16.27
C ALA A 128 -5.36 6.33 15.88
N VAL A 129 -6.28 5.70 16.63
CA VAL A 129 -6.78 4.36 16.28
C VAL A 129 -7.37 4.34 14.87
N ARG A 130 -8.21 5.33 14.52
CA ARG A 130 -8.76 5.43 13.15
C ARG A 130 -7.67 5.65 12.10
N GLY A 131 -6.69 6.51 12.39
CA GLY A 131 -5.55 6.76 11.51
C GLY A 131 -4.70 5.52 11.29
N LEU A 132 -4.37 4.78 12.35
CA LEU A 132 -3.60 3.55 12.25
C LEU A 132 -4.36 2.44 11.49
N MET A 133 -5.66 2.31 11.74
CA MET A 133 -6.51 1.38 10.98
C MET A 133 -6.59 1.73 9.49
N SER A 134 -6.52 3.01 9.12
CA SER A 134 -6.50 3.42 7.72
C SER A 134 -5.19 3.05 7.01
N LEU A 135 -4.07 3.00 7.74
CA LEU A 135 -2.77 2.57 7.19
C LEU A 135 -2.72 1.06 6.93
N ASP A 136 -3.47 0.27 7.71
CA ASP A 136 -3.51 -1.19 7.59
C ASP A 136 -4.52 -1.67 6.53
N ARG A 137 -5.35 -0.77 6.02
CA ARG A 137 -6.13 -1.10 4.83
C ARG A 137 -5.12 -1.33 3.72
N GLU A 138 -4.85 -2.61 3.44
CA GLU A 138 -4.29 -2.98 2.16
C GLU A 138 -5.21 -2.32 1.12
N ASP A 139 -4.63 -1.52 0.24
CA ASP A 139 -5.32 -1.12 -0.96
C ASP A 139 -5.61 -2.42 -1.73
N VAL A 140 -6.74 -3.01 -1.40
CA VAL A 140 -7.29 -4.11 -2.17
C VAL A 140 -7.55 -3.48 -3.53
N LYS A 141 -6.61 -3.63 -4.45
CA LYS A 141 -6.91 -3.45 -5.86
C LYS A 141 -8.05 -4.43 -6.12
N HIS A 142 -9.27 -3.91 -6.15
CA HIS A 142 -10.48 -4.69 -6.45
C HIS A 142 -10.50 -5.27 -7.87
N GLU A 143 -9.42 -5.09 -8.62
CA GLU A 143 -9.22 -5.67 -9.94
C GLU A 143 -8.46 -6.99 -9.82
N HIS A 144 -9.16 -7.99 -9.28
CA HIS A 144 -8.71 -9.38 -9.42
C HIS A 144 -9.04 -9.87 -10.82
N THR A 145 -8.07 -10.47 -11.48
CA THR A 145 -8.36 -11.20 -12.72
C THR A 145 -9.30 -12.36 -12.40
N ILE A 146 -10.13 -12.76 -13.38
CA ILE A 146 -11.03 -13.93 -13.23
C ILE A 146 -10.25 -15.17 -12.76
N ALA A 147 -9.02 -15.35 -13.23
CA ALA A 147 -8.15 -16.46 -12.82
C ALA A 147 -7.75 -16.40 -11.34
N GLU A 148 -7.50 -15.22 -10.79
CA GLU A 148 -7.22 -15.02 -9.36
C GLU A 148 -8.48 -15.25 -8.53
N GLY A 149 -9.62 -14.70 -8.95
CA GLY A 149 -10.91 -14.95 -8.29
C GLY A 149 -11.24 -16.45 -8.23
N MET A 150 -11.01 -17.21 -9.31
CA MET A 150 -11.17 -18.66 -9.31
C MET A 150 -10.22 -19.36 -8.34
N LYS A 151 -8.95 -18.93 -8.22
CA LYS A 151 -8.01 -19.50 -7.25
C LYS A 151 -8.47 -19.28 -5.82
N PHE A 152 -8.95 -18.07 -5.47
CA PHE A 152 -9.50 -17.78 -4.15
C PHE A 152 -10.71 -18.69 -3.86
N ALA A 153 -11.68 -18.77 -4.76
CA ALA A 153 -12.87 -19.60 -4.60
C ALA A 153 -12.51 -21.09 -4.42
N LEU A 154 -11.57 -21.61 -5.20
CA LEU A 154 -11.11 -22.99 -5.06
C LEU A 154 -10.39 -23.24 -3.72
N THR A 155 -9.63 -22.26 -3.23
CA THR A 155 -8.95 -22.36 -1.94
C THR A 155 -9.97 -22.38 -0.79
N ASP A 156 -11.00 -21.53 -0.85
CA ASP A 156 -12.07 -21.50 0.16
C ASP A 156 -12.89 -22.79 0.16
N ILE A 157 -13.25 -23.31 -1.01
CA ILE A 157 -13.94 -24.59 -1.12
C ILE A 157 -13.08 -25.72 -0.50
N LYS A 158 -11.78 -25.76 -0.80
CA LYS A 158 -10.86 -26.75 -0.25
C LYS A 158 -10.76 -26.65 1.28
N ASN A 159 -10.60 -25.44 1.81
CA ASN A 159 -10.55 -25.19 3.24
C ASN A 159 -11.85 -25.63 3.95
N ASN A 160 -13.00 -25.41 3.33
CA ASN A 160 -14.30 -25.82 3.87
C ASN A 160 -14.49 -27.35 3.84
N ILE A 161 -13.98 -28.03 2.82
CA ILE A 161 -13.99 -29.50 2.75
C ILE A 161 -13.07 -30.12 3.83
N GLU A 162 -11.90 -29.50 4.04
CA GLU A 162 -10.93 -29.98 5.04
C GLU A 162 -11.37 -29.70 6.48
N ASN A 163 -12.28 -28.73 6.70
CA ASN A 163 -12.79 -28.33 8.02
C ASN A 163 -14.32 -28.23 8.03
N PRO A 164 -15.06 -29.34 7.91
CA PRO A 164 -16.52 -29.33 7.76
C PRO A 164 -17.25 -28.76 8.99
N ASP A 165 -16.65 -28.85 10.18
CA ASP A 165 -17.26 -28.38 11.43
C ASP A 165 -16.97 -26.90 11.73
N LYS A 166 -16.23 -26.21 10.85
CA LYS A 166 -15.89 -24.81 11.05
C LYS A 166 -17.02 -23.92 10.53
N ILE A 167 -17.56 -23.08 11.43
CA ILE A 167 -18.48 -22.00 11.04
C ILE A 167 -17.74 -21.08 10.07
N ILE A 168 -18.28 -20.90 8.86
CA ILE A 168 -17.64 -20.13 7.78
C ILE A 168 -17.70 -18.63 8.06
N GLY A 169 -18.79 -18.18 8.71
CA GLY A 169 -19.03 -16.79 9.09
C GLY A 169 -18.64 -16.44 10.52
N VAL A 170 -19.05 -15.26 10.97
CA VAL A 170 -18.93 -14.83 12.36
C VAL A 170 -19.99 -15.53 13.19
N PRO A 171 -19.64 -16.31 14.23
CA PRO A 171 -20.61 -17.03 15.04
C PRO A 171 -21.49 -16.07 15.85
N THR A 172 -22.76 -16.41 16.00
CA THR A 172 -23.71 -15.66 16.83
C THR A 172 -23.57 -15.98 18.31
N GLY A 173 -22.97 -17.13 18.64
CA GLY A 173 -22.85 -17.68 19.98
C GLY A 173 -24.03 -18.58 20.39
N LEU A 174 -25.01 -18.77 19.51
CA LEU A 174 -26.13 -19.72 19.70
C LEU A 174 -25.89 -20.91 18.78
N THR A 175 -25.44 -22.04 19.36
CA THR A 175 -24.95 -23.19 18.61
C THR A 175 -25.95 -23.71 17.58
N GLU A 176 -27.22 -23.92 17.97
CA GLU A 176 -28.26 -24.40 17.06
C GLU A 176 -28.54 -23.41 15.89
N PHE A 177 -28.37 -22.13 16.15
CA PHE A 177 -28.57 -21.09 15.15
C PHE A 177 -27.37 -20.96 14.21
N ASP A 178 -26.18 -21.14 14.76
CA ASP A 178 -24.93 -21.12 13.99
C ASP A 178 -24.83 -22.36 13.09
N GLU A 179 -25.30 -23.54 13.54
CA GLU A 179 -25.40 -24.75 12.72
C GLU A 179 -26.38 -24.58 11.55
N LEU A 180 -27.47 -23.83 11.76
CA LEU A 180 -28.48 -23.59 10.72
C LEU A 180 -28.03 -22.56 9.68
N LEU A 181 -27.38 -21.49 10.11
CA LEU A 181 -27.00 -20.36 9.25
C LEU A 181 -25.55 -20.42 8.74
N GLY A 182 -24.68 -21.21 9.38
CA GLY A 182 -23.24 -21.20 9.09
C GLY A 182 -22.50 -19.95 9.60
N GLY A 183 -23.14 -19.15 10.46
CA GLY A 183 -22.66 -17.86 10.93
C GLY A 183 -23.05 -16.70 9.99
N TYR A 184 -22.72 -15.47 10.37
CA TYR A 184 -22.95 -14.27 9.54
C TYR A 184 -21.80 -14.10 8.54
N HIS A 185 -22.13 -13.96 7.26
CA HIS A 185 -21.15 -13.72 6.21
C HIS A 185 -20.91 -12.20 5.98
N PRO A 186 -19.72 -11.81 5.52
CA PRO A 186 -19.54 -10.48 4.97
C PRO A 186 -20.60 -10.20 3.91
N GLU A 187 -21.16 -8.99 3.89
CA GLU A 187 -22.22 -8.57 2.95
C GLU A 187 -23.65 -8.98 3.34
N ASP A 188 -23.86 -9.77 4.39
CA ASP A 188 -25.19 -10.08 4.89
C ASP A 188 -25.84 -8.88 5.55
N LEU A 189 -27.10 -8.60 5.20
CA LEU A 189 -27.95 -7.66 5.92
C LEU A 189 -28.76 -8.41 6.98
N VAL A 190 -28.37 -8.29 8.24
CA VAL A 190 -29.05 -8.94 9.36
C VAL A 190 -29.98 -7.96 10.07
N ILE A 191 -31.27 -8.28 10.13
CA ILE A 191 -32.28 -7.47 10.81
C ILE A 191 -32.81 -8.27 12.02
N ILE A 192 -32.59 -7.76 13.23
CA ILE A 192 -33.11 -8.33 14.47
C ILE A 192 -34.34 -7.55 14.89
N GLY A 193 -35.51 -8.21 14.90
CA GLY A 193 -36.75 -7.65 15.36
C GLY A 193 -37.20 -8.24 16.70
N ALA A 194 -37.56 -7.39 17.65
CA ALA A 194 -38.10 -7.83 18.94
C ALA A 194 -39.30 -6.97 19.35
N ARG A 195 -40.13 -7.50 20.23
CA ARG A 195 -41.19 -6.70 20.87
C ARG A 195 -40.56 -5.73 21.89
N PRO A 196 -41.16 -4.54 22.13
CA PRO A 196 -40.71 -3.66 23.21
C PRO A 196 -40.71 -4.41 24.55
N ALA A 197 -39.66 -4.25 25.34
CA ALA A 197 -39.50 -4.83 26.69
C ALA A 197 -39.32 -6.38 26.71
N MET A 198 -38.80 -6.99 25.65
CA MET A 198 -38.30 -8.37 25.69
C MET A 198 -36.77 -8.36 25.72
#